data_a26678a8ce7a909b9c6d43b55e2e2d6f
#
_entry.id   a26678a8ce7a909b9c6d43b55e2e2d6f
#
_cell.length_a   1.000
_cell.length_b   1.000
_cell.length_c   1.000
_cell.angle_alpha   90.00
_cell.angle_beta   90.00
_cell.angle_gamma   90.00
#
_symmetry.space_group_name_H-M   'P 1'
#
loop_
_entity.id
_entity.type
_entity.pdbx_description
1 polymer ?
#
loop_
_entity_poly.entity_id
_entity_poly.type
_entity_poly.pdbx_seq_one_letter_code
_entity_poly.pdbx_strand_id
1 'polypeptide(L)'
;MAGYSAIGPEPTDTDPMSSSTGSLRGRRRGRGKTLTGHHGQATWISSVINLVNTILGAGLLAMPSALSKMGIFLGIFVIAWAGLTAGFGLYLQTRCARYIDRGHVSFAALSQLTYPNLSILFDAAIAVKCFGVAVSYLIIIGDLMPRVVEGFAPQAGEISFLVDRQFWITAFMLIVIPLSFLRRLDSLKYTSIIALFSIAYLVILVVAHYIKGDTLSERGPVRVFRWSGPVSALAAFPVIVFAYTCHQNMFSILNEIADNSHFRTTSVIFASIGSACALYILTGITGYLSYGDNITGNIVNMYPAAAASTIGRLAIVILVMFSYPLQIHPCRASIDACLKWRPQRRPQGEDSPSRNTLIAGAPRGSKPQEMGDLRFAVISTVLIVLSFITAMTVSSLEKVLAYVGSTGSTTISFILPGLFYYKISDPDSAHHQRLVKDEDDEDEFGSADAEGYVMSDAHKSRNWRRGLLRQLSLALAIYGACVMVTCLVTNTFLVAAH
;
A
#
# COMPACT_ATOMS: atom_id res chain seq x y z
N MET A 1 1.34 -25.46 -59.92
CA MET A 1 0.93 -24.51 -60.97
C MET A 1 1.27 -23.13 -60.39
N ALA A 2 2.38 -22.60 -60.76
CA ALA A 2 2.65 -21.61 -61.82
C ALA A 2 1.93 -20.29 -61.44
N GLY A 3 2.57 -19.23 -61.12
CA GLY A 3 3.68 -18.47 -61.68
C GLY A 3 3.16 -17.05 -61.86
N TYR A 4 3.80 -16.03 -61.60
CA TYR A 4 4.64 -15.16 -62.41
C TYR A 4 4.92 -13.80 -61.75
N SER A 5 6.13 -13.39 -61.88
CA SER A 5 6.75 -12.08 -61.61
C SER A 5 6.17 -10.94 -62.44
N ALA A 6 6.32 -9.72 -61.95
CA ALA A 6 6.62 -8.57 -62.79
C ALA A 6 7.45 -7.51 -62.06
N ILE A 7 8.58 -7.18 -62.68
CA ILE A 7 9.65 -6.21 -62.34
C ILE A 7 9.33 -4.89 -63.01
N GLY A 8 9.67 -3.76 -62.34
CA GLY A 8 10.25 -2.60 -62.93
C GLY A 8 9.44 -1.31 -62.95
N PRO A 9 10.02 -0.11 -63.17
CA PRO A 9 11.44 0.29 -63.09
C PRO A 9 11.64 1.60 -62.27
N GLU A 10 12.88 1.89 -61.94
CA GLU A 10 13.39 3.19 -61.49
C GLU A 10 13.19 4.32 -62.49
N PRO A 11 13.15 5.57 -62.07
CA PRO A 11 13.66 6.67 -62.88
C PRO A 11 14.74 7.51 -62.19
N THR A 12 15.77 7.66 -62.87
CA THR A 12 16.94 8.50 -63.03
C THR A 12 16.85 9.94 -62.53
N ASP A 13 18.00 10.41 -62.00
CA ASP A 13 18.48 11.76 -61.71
C ASP A 13 18.17 12.80 -62.77
N THR A 14 17.86 14.04 -62.31
CA THR A 14 18.40 15.28 -62.90
C THR A 14 18.26 16.43 -61.88
N ASP A 15 19.40 16.98 -61.44
CA ASP A 15 19.53 18.35 -60.88
C ASP A 15 19.24 19.44 -61.93
N PRO A 16 18.83 20.65 -61.53
CA PRO A 16 19.83 21.70 -61.56
C PRO A 16 19.81 22.74 -60.39
N MET A 17 20.98 23.23 -60.09
CA MET A 17 21.36 24.39 -59.27
C MET A 17 20.43 25.59 -59.44
N SER A 18 20.08 26.23 -58.25
CA SER A 18 19.99 27.69 -58.19
C SER A 18 20.31 28.14 -56.75
N SER A 19 21.30 29.00 -56.67
CA SER A 19 21.82 29.75 -55.53
C SER A 19 20.80 30.74 -54.99
N SER A 20 20.59 30.79 -53.66
CA SER A 20 20.26 32.03 -52.96
C SER A 20 20.74 32.00 -51.52
N THR A 21 21.64 32.91 -51.23
CA THR A 21 22.11 33.35 -49.92
C THR A 21 20.98 33.77 -48.99
N GLY A 22 20.93 33.24 -47.76
CA GLY A 22 19.96 33.67 -46.78
C GLY A 22 20.18 33.07 -45.40
N SER A 23 20.90 33.84 -44.55
CA SER A 23 20.75 33.89 -43.08
C SER A 23 20.82 32.60 -42.27
N LEU A 24 22.01 32.35 -41.72
CA LEU A 24 22.28 31.50 -40.57
C LEU A 24 21.51 31.99 -39.33
N ARG A 25 20.28 31.52 -39.14
CA ARG A 25 19.65 31.44 -37.83
C ARG A 25 19.66 30.00 -37.42
N GLY A 26 20.63 29.64 -36.57
CA GLY A 26 20.77 28.33 -35.97
C GLY A 26 19.51 27.94 -35.21
N ARG A 27 18.64 27.19 -35.86
CA ARG A 27 17.55 26.43 -35.25
C ARG A 27 18.21 25.26 -34.49
N ARG A 28 18.72 25.55 -33.25
CA ARG A 28 19.01 24.49 -32.28
C ARG A 28 17.67 23.74 -32.08
N ARG A 29 17.48 22.66 -32.83
CA ARG A 29 16.49 21.64 -32.50
C ARG A 29 16.75 21.25 -31.03
N GLY A 30 15.90 21.73 -30.15
CA GLY A 30 15.80 21.18 -28.82
C GLY A 30 15.74 19.68 -28.97
N ARG A 31 16.76 19.00 -28.47
CA ARG A 31 16.83 17.57 -28.32
C ARG A 31 15.79 17.22 -27.25
N GLY A 32 14.52 17.25 -27.67
CA GLY A 32 13.47 16.63 -26.89
C GLY A 32 13.97 15.24 -26.59
N LYS A 33 14.32 14.97 -25.32
CA LYS A 33 14.45 13.61 -24.82
C LYS A 33 13.18 12.90 -25.28
N THR A 34 13.25 12.11 -26.35
CA THR A 34 12.29 11.07 -26.59
C THR A 34 12.37 10.18 -25.36
N LEU A 35 11.52 10.52 -24.38
CA LEU A 35 11.15 9.66 -23.29
C LEU A 35 10.53 8.42 -23.94
N THR A 36 11.36 7.43 -24.31
CA THR A 36 10.95 6.05 -24.50
C THR A 36 10.56 5.54 -23.11
N GLY A 37 9.62 6.23 -22.46
CA GLY A 37 9.15 5.99 -21.14
C GLY A 37 7.83 5.27 -21.23
N HIS A 38 7.68 4.25 -20.42
CA HIS A 38 6.44 3.56 -20.11
C HIS A 38 5.32 4.59 -19.88
N HIS A 39 4.37 4.70 -20.82
CA HIS A 39 3.19 5.55 -20.65
C HIS A 39 2.18 4.80 -19.79
N GLY A 40 2.01 5.22 -18.54
CA GLY A 40 0.91 4.74 -17.72
C GLY A 40 -0.44 5.05 -18.36
N GLN A 41 -1.42 4.18 -18.18
CA GLN A 41 -2.75 4.30 -18.79
C GLN A 41 -3.85 4.51 -17.73
N ALA A 42 -3.53 4.38 -16.43
CA ALA A 42 -4.51 4.48 -15.36
C ALA A 42 -4.99 5.93 -15.19
N THR A 43 -6.30 6.11 -15.13
CA THR A 43 -6.93 7.40 -14.84
C THR A 43 -6.77 7.76 -13.37
N TRP A 44 -6.96 9.04 -13.03
CA TRP A 44 -6.98 9.51 -11.63
C TRP A 44 -8.00 8.75 -10.78
N ILE A 45 -9.23 8.58 -11.30
CA ILE A 45 -10.30 7.86 -10.60
C ILE A 45 -9.90 6.41 -10.34
N SER A 46 -9.35 5.72 -11.34
CA SER A 46 -8.86 4.34 -11.19
C SER A 46 -7.77 4.23 -10.13
N SER A 47 -6.84 5.21 -10.07
CA SER A 47 -5.78 5.27 -9.06
C SER A 47 -6.34 5.49 -7.65
N VAL A 48 -7.32 6.39 -7.48
CA VAL A 48 -8.00 6.61 -6.20
C VAL A 48 -8.74 5.36 -5.76
N ILE A 49 -9.53 4.74 -6.63
CA ILE A 49 -10.28 3.50 -6.33
C ILE A 49 -9.34 2.37 -5.92
N ASN A 50 -8.22 2.20 -6.63
CA ASN A 50 -7.23 1.17 -6.31
C ASN A 50 -6.61 1.39 -4.93
N LEU A 51 -6.26 2.64 -4.59
CA LEU A 51 -5.68 2.98 -3.29
C LEU A 51 -6.72 2.82 -2.17
N VAL A 52 -7.94 3.33 -2.36
CA VAL A 52 -9.07 3.17 -1.40
C VAL A 52 -9.37 1.70 -1.14
N ASN A 53 -9.40 0.89 -2.19
CA ASN A 53 -9.65 -0.54 -2.08
C ASN A 53 -8.56 -1.28 -1.28
N THR A 54 -7.32 -0.79 -1.35
CA THR A 54 -6.21 -1.31 -0.56
C THR A 54 -6.30 -0.88 0.90
N ILE A 55 -6.79 0.32 1.19
CA ILE A 55 -6.96 0.87 2.54
C ILE A 55 -8.15 0.18 3.23
N LEU A 56 -9.30 0.15 2.58
CA LEU A 56 -10.54 -0.37 3.15
C LEU A 56 -10.57 -1.91 3.09
N GLY A 57 -10.34 -2.54 4.23
CA GLY A 57 -10.31 -4.00 4.37
C GLY A 57 -10.59 -4.43 5.80
N ALA A 58 -9.83 -5.40 6.31
CA ALA A 58 -9.98 -5.93 7.67
C ALA A 58 -9.93 -4.85 8.77
N GLY A 59 -9.21 -3.74 8.54
CA GLY A 59 -9.17 -2.61 9.46
C GLY A 59 -10.53 -1.94 9.71
N LEU A 60 -11.42 -1.90 8.70
CA LEU A 60 -12.76 -1.33 8.84
C LEU A 60 -13.60 -2.11 9.84
N LEU A 61 -13.49 -3.44 9.86
CA LEU A 61 -14.21 -4.33 10.78
C LEU A 61 -13.81 -4.12 12.25
N ALA A 62 -12.55 -3.79 12.49
CA ALA A 62 -11.99 -3.61 13.83
C ALA A 62 -12.06 -2.14 14.32
N MET A 63 -12.46 -1.19 13.47
CA MET A 63 -12.42 0.24 13.81
C MET A 63 -13.33 0.61 15.00
N PRO A 64 -14.55 0.07 15.12
CA PRO A 64 -15.40 0.35 16.28
C PRO A 64 -14.81 -0.17 17.60
N SER A 65 -14.16 -1.35 17.58
CA SER A 65 -13.44 -1.90 18.76
C SER A 65 -12.23 -1.02 19.13
N ALA A 66 -11.47 -0.53 18.16
CA ALA A 66 -10.38 0.41 18.44
C ALA A 66 -10.91 1.72 19.09
N LEU A 67 -12.06 2.21 18.63
CA LEU A 67 -12.72 3.40 19.18
C LEU A 67 -13.16 3.19 20.64
N SER A 68 -13.68 2.00 20.98
CA SER A 68 -14.12 1.67 22.34
C SER A 68 -12.98 1.75 23.37
N LYS A 69 -11.72 1.48 22.95
CA LYS A 69 -10.54 1.58 23.83
C LYS A 69 -10.12 3.02 24.10
N MET A 70 -10.44 3.93 23.20
CA MET A 70 -9.99 5.34 23.25
C MET A 70 -11.09 6.31 23.66
N GLY A 71 -12.38 5.92 23.53
CA GLY A 71 -13.50 6.84 23.55
C GLY A 71 -13.65 7.63 22.25
N ILE A 72 -14.79 8.31 22.07
CA ILE A 72 -15.14 8.92 20.78
C ILE A 72 -14.16 10.03 20.39
N PHE A 73 -13.92 11.02 21.27
CA PHE A 73 -13.08 12.18 20.90
C PHE A 73 -11.63 11.82 20.64
N LEU A 74 -10.99 11.08 21.55
CA LEU A 74 -9.61 10.65 21.37
C LEU A 74 -9.50 9.71 20.16
N GLY A 75 -10.47 8.80 19.97
CA GLY A 75 -10.48 7.89 18.84
C GLY A 75 -10.58 8.60 17.49
N ILE A 76 -11.45 9.59 17.34
CA ILE A 76 -11.54 10.42 16.12
C ILE A 76 -10.21 11.13 15.87
N PHE A 77 -9.63 11.76 16.91
CA PHE A 77 -8.33 12.43 16.80
C PHE A 77 -7.24 11.46 16.32
N VAL A 78 -7.17 10.26 16.91
CA VAL A 78 -6.15 9.25 16.58
C VAL A 78 -6.37 8.70 15.17
N ILE A 79 -7.61 8.48 14.73
CA ILE A 79 -7.92 8.06 13.35
C ILE A 79 -7.46 9.13 12.36
N ALA A 80 -7.77 10.41 12.61
CA ALA A 80 -7.36 11.52 11.76
C ALA A 80 -5.83 11.69 11.75
N TRP A 81 -5.18 11.59 12.91
CA TRP A 81 -3.74 11.65 13.04
C TRP A 81 -3.00 10.52 12.30
N ALA A 82 -3.50 9.27 12.42
CA ALA A 82 -2.96 8.13 11.70
C ALA A 82 -3.13 8.30 10.19
N GLY A 83 -4.27 8.82 9.74
CA GLY A 83 -4.49 9.17 8.33
C GLY A 83 -3.52 10.24 7.82
N LEU A 84 -3.30 11.30 8.61
CA LEU A 84 -2.36 12.38 8.27
C LEU A 84 -0.92 11.87 8.15
N THR A 85 -0.46 11.10 9.13
CA THR A 85 0.91 10.54 9.14
C THR A 85 1.11 9.49 8.04
N ALA A 86 0.12 8.65 7.77
CA ALA A 86 0.13 7.72 6.64
C ALA A 86 0.13 8.47 5.29
N GLY A 87 -0.71 9.49 5.14
CA GLY A 87 -0.73 10.35 3.96
C GLY A 87 0.61 11.05 3.72
N PHE A 88 1.27 11.49 4.80
CA PHE A 88 2.61 12.06 4.70
C PHE A 88 3.65 11.04 4.26
N GLY A 89 3.59 9.79 4.74
CA GLY A 89 4.44 8.69 4.26
C GLY A 89 4.26 8.42 2.77
N LEU A 90 3.00 8.36 2.28
CA LEU A 90 2.69 8.24 0.85
C LEU A 90 3.23 9.43 0.03
N TYR A 91 3.11 10.64 0.56
CA TYR A 91 3.66 11.84 -0.07
C TYR A 91 5.19 11.73 -0.22
N LEU A 92 5.91 11.29 0.81
CA LEU A 92 7.35 11.06 0.73
C LEU A 92 7.70 9.99 -0.32
N GLN A 93 6.87 8.93 -0.46
CA GLN A 93 7.05 7.93 -1.52
C GLN A 93 6.93 8.55 -2.92
N THR A 94 5.97 9.45 -3.15
CA THR A 94 5.85 10.14 -4.45
C THR A 94 7.08 11.00 -4.74
N ARG A 95 7.64 11.62 -3.72
CA ARG A 95 8.88 12.43 -3.86
C ARG A 95 10.09 11.53 -4.15
N CYS A 96 10.22 10.39 -3.48
CA CYS A 96 11.27 9.42 -3.75
C CYS A 96 11.17 8.81 -5.16
N ALA A 97 9.98 8.61 -5.67
CA ALA A 97 9.75 8.04 -7.00
C ALA A 97 10.35 8.87 -8.13
N ARG A 98 10.55 10.19 -7.93
CA ARG A 98 11.14 11.10 -8.94
C ARG A 98 12.62 10.85 -9.21
N TYR A 99 13.30 10.13 -8.32
CA TYR A 99 14.72 9.79 -8.48
C TYR A 99 14.94 8.51 -9.31
N ILE A 100 13.87 7.84 -9.71
CA ILE A 100 13.90 6.57 -10.46
C ILE A 100 13.12 6.74 -11.76
N ASP A 101 13.59 6.09 -12.81
CA ASP A 101 12.88 6.10 -14.09
C ASP A 101 11.48 5.50 -13.95
N ARG A 102 10.51 6.14 -14.62
CA ARG A 102 9.11 5.74 -14.59
C ARG A 102 8.94 4.30 -15.10
N GLY A 103 8.04 3.55 -14.46
CA GLY A 103 7.81 2.14 -14.76
C GLY A 103 8.70 1.16 -13.97
N HIS A 104 9.75 1.67 -13.30
CA HIS A 104 10.69 0.85 -12.52
C HIS A 104 10.71 1.21 -11.04
N VAL A 105 9.82 2.09 -10.59
CA VAL A 105 9.76 2.53 -9.19
C VAL A 105 9.26 1.39 -8.31
N SER A 106 10.05 1.03 -7.28
CA SER A 106 9.73 -0.01 -6.32
C SER A 106 10.49 0.19 -5.01
N PHE A 107 10.05 -0.47 -3.92
CA PHE A 107 10.82 -0.48 -2.67
C PHE A 107 12.24 -1.02 -2.87
N ALA A 108 12.38 -2.10 -3.66
CA ALA A 108 13.68 -2.68 -3.96
C ALA A 108 14.60 -1.69 -4.70
N ALA A 109 14.08 -0.98 -5.71
CA ALA A 109 14.85 0.01 -6.45
C ALA A 109 15.29 1.18 -5.54
N LEU A 110 14.41 1.68 -4.67
CA LEU A 110 14.76 2.72 -3.69
C LEU A 110 15.76 2.25 -2.66
N SER A 111 15.64 1.01 -2.17
CA SER A 111 16.59 0.45 -1.20
C SER A 111 17.99 0.32 -1.78
N GLN A 112 18.12 -0.05 -3.06
CA GLN A 112 19.41 -0.10 -3.75
C GLN A 112 20.07 1.29 -3.88
N LEU A 113 19.27 2.35 -4.06
CA LEU A 113 19.78 3.73 -4.15
C LEU A 113 20.15 4.33 -2.78
N THR A 114 19.52 3.86 -1.71
CA THR A 114 19.64 4.48 -0.37
C THR A 114 20.41 3.61 0.61
N TYR A 115 19.87 2.44 0.93
CA TYR A 115 20.39 1.52 1.94
C TYR A 115 20.45 0.07 1.42
N PRO A 116 21.35 -0.26 0.47
CA PRO A 116 21.37 -1.58 -0.17
C PRO A 116 21.60 -2.73 0.82
N ASN A 117 22.37 -2.51 1.88
CA ASN A 117 22.62 -3.52 2.91
C ASN A 117 21.44 -3.75 3.87
N LEU A 118 20.48 -2.82 3.95
CA LEU A 118 19.28 -2.92 4.77
C LEU A 118 18.07 -3.44 3.99
N SER A 119 18.19 -3.72 2.69
CA SER A 119 17.08 -4.18 1.86
C SER A 119 16.40 -5.43 2.43
N ILE A 120 17.15 -6.32 3.07
CA ILE A 120 16.60 -7.51 3.74
C ILE A 120 15.59 -7.16 4.85
N LEU A 121 15.84 -6.11 5.63
CA LEU A 121 14.92 -5.67 6.68
C LEU A 121 13.63 -5.09 6.07
N PHE A 122 13.75 -4.42 4.95
CA PHE A 122 12.61 -3.83 4.24
C PHE A 122 11.73 -4.92 3.61
N ASP A 123 12.35 -5.88 2.95
CA ASP A 123 11.64 -7.03 2.39
C ASP A 123 11.00 -7.89 3.50
N ALA A 124 11.70 -8.10 4.63
CA ALA A 124 11.14 -8.79 5.79
C ALA A 124 9.91 -8.07 6.36
N ALA A 125 9.91 -6.74 6.46
CA ALA A 125 8.77 -5.97 6.93
C ALA A 125 7.54 -6.11 5.99
N ILE A 126 7.78 -6.10 4.67
CA ILE A 126 6.72 -6.34 3.68
C ILE A 126 6.18 -7.77 3.82
N ALA A 127 7.06 -8.76 3.97
CA ALA A 127 6.67 -10.16 4.16
C ALA A 127 5.80 -10.34 5.41
N VAL A 128 6.23 -9.80 6.57
CA VAL A 128 5.48 -9.85 7.84
C VAL A 128 4.10 -9.20 7.69
N LYS A 129 4.03 -8.01 7.07
CA LYS A 129 2.76 -7.33 6.82
C LYS A 129 1.82 -8.16 5.97
N CYS A 130 2.29 -8.64 4.83
CA CYS A 130 1.46 -9.40 3.89
C CYS A 130 1.04 -10.75 4.46
N PHE A 131 1.92 -11.44 5.17
CA PHE A 131 1.62 -12.68 5.88
C PHE A 131 0.53 -12.48 6.94
N GLY A 132 0.66 -11.45 7.79
CA GLY A 132 -0.33 -11.17 8.83
C GLY A 132 -1.70 -10.79 8.27
N VAL A 133 -1.74 -10.06 7.13
CA VAL A 133 -3.01 -9.78 6.44
C VAL A 133 -3.63 -11.07 5.89
N ALA A 134 -2.84 -11.98 5.32
CA ALA A 134 -3.34 -13.28 4.84
C ALA A 134 -3.93 -14.11 6.00
N VAL A 135 -3.25 -14.15 7.16
CA VAL A 135 -3.77 -14.79 8.39
C VAL A 135 -5.09 -14.14 8.83
N SER A 136 -5.17 -12.80 8.85
CA SER A 136 -6.39 -12.10 9.24
C SER A 136 -7.59 -12.44 8.34
N TYR A 137 -7.37 -12.67 7.06
CA TYR A 137 -8.41 -13.08 6.12
C TYR A 137 -8.96 -14.47 6.43
N LEU A 138 -8.09 -15.44 6.77
CA LEU A 138 -8.53 -16.77 7.20
C LEU A 138 -9.31 -16.72 8.51
N ILE A 139 -8.89 -15.88 9.46
CA ILE A 139 -9.63 -15.65 10.72
C ILE A 139 -11.03 -15.10 10.42
N ILE A 140 -11.14 -14.09 9.56
CA ILE A 140 -12.43 -13.50 9.17
C ILE A 140 -13.36 -14.56 8.54
N ILE A 141 -12.84 -15.42 7.66
CA ILE A 141 -13.61 -16.52 7.06
C ILE A 141 -14.12 -17.46 8.17
N GLY A 142 -13.24 -17.89 9.06
CA GLY A 142 -13.60 -18.81 10.15
C GLY A 142 -14.63 -18.21 11.10
N ASP A 143 -14.56 -16.91 11.38
CA ASP A 143 -15.47 -16.24 12.31
C ASP A 143 -16.86 -15.96 11.68
N LEU A 144 -16.92 -15.67 10.38
CA LEU A 144 -18.16 -15.27 9.71
C LEU A 144 -18.95 -16.43 9.11
N MET A 145 -18.28 -17.48 8.59
CA MET A 145 -18.96 -18.57 7.88
C MET A 145 -19.97 -19.35 8.73
N PRO A 146 -19.70 -19.70 10.00
CA PRO A 146 -20.71 -20.32 10.86
C PRO A 146 -22.00 -19.48 10.91
N ARG A 147 -21.87 -18.17 11.10
CA ARG A 147 -22.99 -17.22 11.14
C ARG A 147 -23.71 -17.06 9.80
N VAL A 148 -23.00 -17.22 8.68
CA VAL A 148 -23.61 -17.23 7.34
C VAL A 148 -24.50 -18.44 7.17
N VAL A 149 -24.04 -19.61 7.58
CA VAL A 149 -24.82 -20.87 7.48
C VAL A 149 -26.03 -20.83 8.37
N GLU A 150 -25.90 -20.45 9.64
CA GLU A 150 -27.02 -20.26 10.56
C GLU A 150 -28.06 -19.27 10.04
N GLY A 151 -27.60 -18.19 9.37
CA GLY A 151 -28.49 -17.16 8.83
C GLY A 151 -29.30 -17.59 7.60
N PHE A 152 -28.77 -18.48 6.77
CA PHE A 152 -29.49 -19.04 5.61
C PHE A 152 -30.28 -20.31 5.93
N ALA A 153 -29.75 -21.13 6.84
CA ALA A 153 -30.34 -22.41 7.20
C ALA A 153 -30.27 -22.61 8.74
N PRO A 154 -31.25 -22.09 9.51
CA PRO A 154 -31.22 -22.17 10.97
C PRO A 154 -31.08 -23.61 11.50
N GLN A 155 -31.63 -24.60 10.78
CA GLN A 155 -31.51 -26.02 11.09
C GLN A 155 -30.07 -26.57 10.97
N ALA A 156 -29.22 -25.90 10.17
CA ALA A 156 -27.82 -26.27 10.03
C ALA A 156 -27.00 -26.03 11.31
N GLY A 157 -27.48 -25.21 12.23
CA GLY A 157 -26.90 -25.01 13.56
C GLY A 157 -26.87 -26.29 14.44
N GLU A 158 -27.71 -27.29 14.11
CA GLU A 158 -27.70 -28.61 14.76
C GLU A 158 -26.54 -29.51 14.29
N ILE A 159 -25.90 -29.15 13.17
CA ILE A 159 -24.80 -29.92 12.58
C ILE A 159 -23.48 -29.32 13.07
N SER A 160 -22.85 -29.99 14.02
CA SER A 160 -21.69 -29.45 14.78
C SER A 160 -20.52 -28.97 13.89
N PHE A 161 -20.21 -29.66 12.79
CA PHE A 161 -19.10 -29.24 11.92
C PHE A 161 -19.41 -27.99 11.09
N LEU A 162 -20.69 -27.70 10.77
CA LEU A 162 -21.08 -26.49 10.03
C LEU A 162 -21.01 -25.21 10.89
N VAL A 163 -21.01 -25.36 12.20
CA VAL A 163 -20.85 -24.25 13.16
C VAL A 163 -19.38 -24.13 13.61
N ASP A 164 -18.53 -25.10 13.26
CA ASP A 164 -17.14 -25.08 13.65
C ASP A 164 -16.30 -24.14 12.78
N ARG A 165 -15.60 -23.23 13.42
CA ARG A 165 -14.67 -22.28 12.81
C ARG A 165 -13.54 -22.98 12.05
N GLN A 166 -12.99 -24.04 12.63
CA GLN A 166 -11.83 -24.75 12.07
C GLN A 166 -12.20 -25.48 10.79
N PHE A 167 -13.40 -26.03 10.72
CA PHE A 167 -13.94 -26.64 9.51
C PHE A 167 -13.95 -25.64 8.34
N TRP A 168 -14.47 -24.42 8.58
CA TRP A 168 -14.58 -23.42 7.52
C TRP A 168 -13.22 -22.88 7.06
N ILE A 169 -12.28 -22.66 7.97
CA ILE A 169 -10.91 -22.30 7.57
C ILE A 169 -10.33 -23.39 6.66
N THR A 170 -10.50 -24.67 7.02
CA THR A 170 -10.00 -25.80 6.24
C THR A 170 -10.71 -25.92 4.89
N ALA A 171 -12.03 -25.81 4.85
CA ALA A 171 -12.81 -25.88 3.62
C ALA A 171 -12.43 -24.79 2.63
N PHE A 172 -12.24 -23.55 3.09
CA PHE A 172 -11.83 -22.45 2.22
C PHE A 172 -10.39 -22.58 1.73
N MET A 173 -9.52 -23.28 2.44
CA MET A 173 -8.17 -23.57 1.93
C MET A 173 -8.20 -24.36 0.63
N LEU A 174 -9.20 -25.23 0.38
CA LEU A 174 -9.36 -25.94 -0.88
C LEU A 174 -9.53 -25.00 -2.08
N ILE A 175 -10.12 -23.82 -1.86
CA ILE A 175 -10.29 -22.78 -2.89
C ILE A 175 -9.06 -21.86 -2.95
N VAL A 176 -8.58 -21.44 -1.79
CA VAL A 176 -7.53 -20.43 -1.65
C VAL A 176 -6.16 -20.98 -2.09
N ILE A 177 -5.86 -22.27 -1.87
CA ILE A 177 -4.61 -22.90 -2.29
C ILE A 177 -4.42 -22.79 -3.81
N PRO A 178 -5.31 -23.32 -4.67
CA PRO A 178 -5.11 -23.23 -6.12
C PRO A 178 -5.02 -21.77 -6.61
N LEU A 179 -5.82 -20.85 -6.05
CA LEU A 179 -5.74 -19.44 -6.38
C LEU A 179 -4.38 -18.81 -6.03
N SER A 180 -3.75 -19.25 -4.94
CA SER A 180 -2.45 -18.75 -4.48
C SER A 180 -1.27 -19.26 -5.32
N PHE A 181 -1.46 -20.34 -6.07
CA PHE A 181 -0.48 -20.88 -7.01
C PHE A 181 -0.57 -20.24 -8.41
N LEU A 182 -1.53 -19.34 -8.66
CA LEU A 182 -1.55 -18.56 -9.90
C LEU A 182 -0.34 -17.62 -9.95
N ARG A 183 0.41 -17.67 -11.07
CA ARG A 183 1.56 -16.77 -11.28
C ARG A 183 1.16 -15.37 -11.68
N ARG A 184 0.05 -15.23 -12.40
CA ARG A 184 -0.50 -13.94 -12.85
C ARG A 184 -1.84 -13.70 -12.18
N LEU A 185 -1.98 -12.50 -11.64
CA LEU A 185 -3.19 -12.08 -10.92
C LEU A 185 -4.10 -11.17 -11.78
N ASP A 186 -3.85 -11.13 -13.11
CA ASP A 186 -4.59 -10.25 -14.04
C ASP A 186 -6.10 -10.53 -14.05
N SER A 187 -6.49 -11.78 -13.82
CA SER A 187 -7.90 -12.17 -13.70
C SER A 187 -8.57 -11.67 -12.40
N LEU A 188 -7.77 -11.27 -11.41
CA LEU A 188 -8.29 -10.75 -10.13
C LEU A 188 -8.62 -9.24 -10.15
N LYS A 189 -8.43 -8.55 -11.29
CA LYS A 189 -8.84 -7.14 -11.41
C LYS A 189 -10.32 -6.90 -11.14
N TYR A 190 -11.17 -7.88 -11.47
CA TYR A 190 -12.61 -7.81 -11.19
C TYR A 190 -12.94 -7.95 -9.71
N THR A 191 -12.04 -8.53 -8.90
CA THR A 191 -12.24 -8.63 -7.45
C THR A 191 -12.24 -7.26 -6.77
N SER A 192 -11.57 -6.26 -7.36
CA SER A 192 -11.59 -4.88 -6.86
C SER A 192 -12.99 -4.27 -6.90
N ILE A 193 -13.79 -4.62 -7.90
CA ILE A 193 -15.20 -4.16 -8.00
C ILE A 193 -16.03 -4.83 -6.91
N ILE A 194 -15.89 -6.15 -6.75
CA ILE A 194 -16.56 -6.92 -5.69
C ILE A 194 -16.18 -6.37 -4.31
N ALA A 195 -14.89 -6.07 -4.11
CA ALA A 195 -14.39 -5.50 -2.87
C ALA A 195 -15.08 -4.18 -2.54
N LEU A 196 -15.16 -3.26 -3.51
CA LEU A 196 -15.77 -1.95 -3.30
C LEU A 196 -17.26 -2.07 -2.95
N PHE A 197 -18.02 -2.94 -3.65
CA PHE A 197 -19.42 -3.20 -3.33
C PHE A 197 -19.59 -3.84 -1.95
N SER A 198 -18.74 -4.80 -1.58
CA SER A 198 -18.79 -5.45 -0.26
C SER A 198 -18.53 -4.45 0.87
N ILE A 199 -17.56 -3.55 0.68
CA ILE A 199 -17.22 -2.51 1.64
C ILE A 199 -18.35 -1.48 1.74
N ALA A 200 -18.90 -1.01 0.61
CA ALA A 200 -20.01 -0.09 0.61
C ALA A 200 -21.25 -0.69 1.32
N TYR A 201 -21.55 -1.95 1.03
CA TYR A 201 -22.61 -2.67 1.71
C TYR A 201 -22.36 -2.79 3.22
N LEU A 202 -21.14 -3.08 3.64
CA LEU A 202 -20.75 -3.13 5.05
C LEU A 202 -21.00 -1.79 5.76
N VAL A 203 -20.56 -0.68 5.15
CA VAL A 203 -20.77 0.66 5.75
C VAL A 203 -22.26 0.96 5.88
N ILE A 204 -23.04 0.69 4.84
CA ILE A 204 -24.50 0.86 4.86
C ILE A 204 -25.13 0.00 5.95
N LEU A 205 -24.71 -1.26 6.09
CA LEU A 205 -25.19 -2.19 7.10
C LEU A 205 -24.95 -1.66 8.52
N VAL A 206 -23.73 -1.20 8.81
CA VAL A 206 -23.37 -0.65 10.13
C VAL A 206 -24.21 0.58 10.47
N VAL A 207 -24.36 1.50 9.53
CA VAL A 207 -25.16 2.71 9.70
C VAL A 207 -26.66 2.36 9.85
N ALA A 208 -27.17 1.42 9.06
CA ALA A 208 -28.57 1.00 9.11
C ALA A 208 -28.93 0.36 10.46
N HIS A 209 -28.11 -0.52 11.03
CA HIS A 209 -28.30 -1.11 12.36
C HIS A 209 -28.28 -0.05 13.46
N TYR A 210 -27.37 0.93 13.35
CA TYR A 210 -27.33 2.06 14.28
C TYR A 210 -28.61 2.90 14.23
N ILE A 211 -29.09 3.25 13.03
CA ILE A 211 -30.34 4.04 12.86
C ILE A 211 -31.56 3.25 13.34
N LYS A 212 -31.63 1.97 13.04
CA LYS A 212 -32.74 1.09 13.45
C LYS A 212 -32.78 0.85 14.96
N GLY A 213 -31.62 0.93 15.64
CA GLY A 213 -31.50 0.75 17.08
C GLY A 213 -31.76 -0.67 17.58
N ASP A 214 -31.69 -1.68 16.70
CA ASP A 214 -31.99 -3.08 17.04
C ASP A 214 -30.89 -3.76 17.89
N THR A 215 -29.78 -3.08 18.12
CA THR A 215 -28.65 -3.53 18.95
C THR A 215 -28.63 -2.86 20.34
N LEU A 216 -29.55 -1.95 20.64
CA LEU A 216 -29.50 -1.14 21.87
C LEU A 216 -29.65 -1.98 23.14
N SER A 217 -30.30 -3.15 23.07
CA SER A 217 -30.44 -4.08 24.22
C SER A 217 -29.11 -4.71 24.63
N GLU A 218 -28.17 -4.82 23.71
CA GLU A 218 -26.84 -5.43 23.94
C GLU A 218 -25.74 -4.36 24.19
N ARG A 219 -26.15 -3.09 24.17
CA ARG A 219 -25.23 -1.96 24.28
C ARG A 219 -24.65 -1.80 25.68
N GLY A 220 -23.33 -1.86 25.77
CA GLY A 220 -22.59 -1.49 26.97
C GLY A 220 -22.46 0.04 27.15
N PRO A 221 -21.76 0.49 28.21
CA PRO A 221 -21.51 1.92 28.43
C PRO A 221 -20.74 2.53 27.23
N VAL A 222 -21.04 3.80 26.94
CA VAL A 222 -20.36 4.56 25.87
C VAL A 222 -19.53 5.66 26.49
N ARG A 223 -18.27 5.70 26.15
CA ARG A 223 -17.32 6.71 26.59
C ARG A 223 -17.10 7.76 25.52
N VAL A 224 -17.48 8.99 25.82
CA VAL A 224 -17.34 10.10 24.89
C VAL A 224 -15.98 10.77 25.06
N PHE A 225 -15.63 11.22 26.27
CA PHE A 225 -14.36 11.89 26.59
C PHE A 225 -13.38 10.99 27.34
N ARG A 226 -13.88 10.00 28.08
CA ARG A 226 -13.05 9.11 28.88
C ARG A 226 -12.50 7.97 28.01
N TRP A 227 -11.26 7.58 28.23
CA TRP A 227 -10.60 6.46 27.59
C TRP A 227 -10.43 5.28 28.56
N SER A 228 -10.12 4.09 28.04
CA SER A 228 -9.90 2.88 28.84
C SER A 228 -8.54 2.84 29.55
N GLY A 229 -7.75 3.91 29.42
CA GLY A 229 -6.39 3.99 29.94
C GLY A 229 -5.32 3.87 28.84
N PRO A 230 -4.05 4.21 29.19
CA PRO A 230 -2.97 4.29 28.22
C PRO A 230 -2.63 2.93 27.59
N VAL A 231 -2.65 1.86 28.36
CA VAL A 231 -2.33 0.51 27.87
C VAL A 231 -3.33 0.07 26.78
N SER A 232 -4.63 0.23 27.05
CA SER A 232 -5.69 -0.14 26.10
C SER A 232 -5.64 0.70 24.82
N ALA A 233 -5.39 2.01 24.96
CA ALA A 233 -5.28 2.91 23.80
C ALA A 233 -4.04 2.59 22.96
N LEU A 234 -2.88 2.34 23.57
CA LEU A 234 -1.65 1.94 22.88
C LEU A 234 -1.76 0.54 22.26
N ALA A 235 -2.52 -0.36 22.85
CA ALA A 235 -2.80 -1.67 22.28
C ALA A 235 -3.67 -1.57 21.01
N ALA A 236 -4.65 -0.67 20.98
CA ALA A 236 -5.54 -0.46 19.84
C ALA A 236 -4.93 0.41 18.72
N PHE A 237 -3.98 1.30 19.06
CA PHE A 237 -3.39 2.22 18.08
C PHE A 237 -2.79 1.53 16.85
N PRO A 238 -2.06 0.41 16.94
CA PRO A 238 -1.52 -0.28 15.77
C PRO A 238 -2.59 -0.80 14.82
N VAL A 239 -3.79 -1.13 15.31
CA VAL A 239 -4.91 -1.54 14.46
C VAL A 239 -5.33 -0.40 13.54
N ILE A 240 -5.32 0.84 14.05
CA ILE A 240 -5.60 2.04 13.25
C ILE A 240 -4.47 2.31 12.26
N VAL A 241 -3.20 2.16 12.65
CA VAL A 241 -2.04 2.28 11.74
C VAL A 241 -2.12 1.22 10.64
N PHE A 242 -2.43 -0.02 10.99
CA PHE A 242 -2.66 -1.10 10.04
C PHE A 242 -3.74 -0.73 9.01
N ALA A 243 -4.86 -0.18 9.46
CA ALA A 243 -6.00 0.17 8.63
C ALA A 243 -5.63 1.14 7.49
N TYR A 244 -4.70 2.07 7.72
CA TYR A 244 -4.23 3.02 6.69
C TYR A 244 -3.09 2.50 5.82
N THR A 245 -2.61 1.27 6.02
CA THR A 245 -1.43 0.77 5.32
C THR A 245 -1.74 0.35 3.89
N CYS A 246 -1.43 1.20 2.93
CA CYS A 246 -1.55 0.95 1.49
C CYS A 246 -0.24 1.24 0.73
N HIS A 247 0.83 1.57 1.44
CA HIS A 247 2.09 2.06 0.91
C HIS A 247 2.78 1.10 -0.06
N GLN A 248 2.56 -0.22 0.09
CA GLN A 248 3.09 -1.24 -0.81
C GLN A 248 2.52 -1.12 -2.24
N ASN A 249 1.31 -0.58 -2.40
CA ASN A 249 0.66 -0.44 -3.71
C ASN A 249 0.94 0.93 -4.37
N MET A 250 1.46 1.91 -3.60
CA MET A 250 1.66 3.27 -4.10
C MET A 250 2.61 3.31 -5.29
N PHE A 251 3.70 2.54 -5.27
CA PHE A 251 4.65 2.52 -6.40
C PHE A 251 4.05 1.91 -7.67
N SER A 252 3.19 0.88 -7.55
CA SER A 252 2.46 0.36 -8.72
C SER A 252 1.56 1.43 -9.32
N ILE A 253 0.84 2.18 -8.47
CA ILE A 253 -0.01 3.29 -8.91
C ILE A 253 0.81 4.38 -9.61
N LEU A 254 1.97 4.76 -9.06
CA LEU A 254 2.86 5.77 -9.67
C LEU A 254 3.44 5.33 -11.01
N ASN A 255 3.65 4.02 -11.20
CA ASN A 255 4.10 3.46 -12.46
C ASN A 255 2.98 3.42 -13.53
N GLU A 256 1.73 3.26 -13.11
CA GLU A 256 0.58 3.04 -13.98
C GLU A 256 -0.22 4.31 -14.31
N ILE A 257 -0.20 5.34 -13.45
CA ILE A 257 -0.99 6.57 -13.63
C ILE A 257 -0.58 7.31 -14.90
N ALA A 258 -1.54 7.77 -15.71
CA ALA A 258 -1.27 8.46 -16.97
C ALA A 258 -0.52 9.79 -16.74
N ASP A 259 -1.01 10.62 -15.84
CA ASP A 259 -0.39 11.89 -15.44
C ASP A 259 0.27 11.73 -14.06
N ASN A 260 1.61 11.68 -14.05
CA ASN A 260 2.44 11.56 -12.85
C ASN A 260 2.91 12.93 -12.31
N SER A 261 2.17 14.02 -12.63
CA SER A 261 2.47 15.33 -12.07
C SER A 261 2.33 15.32 -10.54
N HIS A 262 3.09 16.21 -9.89
CA HIS A 262 3.09 16.31 -8.44
C HIS A 262 1.69 16.61 -7.86
N PHE A 263 0.96 17.52 -8.50
CA PHE A 263 -0.40 17.84 -8.10
C PHE A 263 -1.33 16.65 -8.24
N ARG A 264 -1.25 15.92 -9.35
CA ARG A 264 -2.12 14.78 -9.63
C ARG A 264 -1.90 13.62 -8.66
N THR A 265 -0.65 13.25 -8.40
CA THR A 265 -0.30 12.19 -7.45
C THR A 265 -0.65 12.55 -6.01
N THR A 266 -0.42 13.80 -5.61
CA THR A 266 -0.80 14.30 -4.27
C THR A 266 -2.32 14.32 -4.10
N SER A 267 -3.08 14.72 -5.14
CA SER A 267 -4.55 14.70 -5.08
C SER A 267 -5.12 13.29 -4.98
N VAL A 268 -4.47 12.26 -5.57
CA VAL A 268 -4.84 10.84 -5.36
C VAL A 268 -4.69 10.47 -3.88
N ILE A 269 -3.59 10.85 -3.24
CA ILE A 269 -3.36 10.57 -1.82
C ILE A 269 -4.42 11.23 -0.95
N PHE A 270 -4.67 12.53 -1.14
CA PHE A 270 -5.67 13.26 -0.34
C PHE A 270 -7.08 12.71 -0.52
N ALA A 271 -7.48 12.39 -1.76
CA ALA A 271 -8.80 11.81 -2.02
C ALA A 271 -8.94 10.42 -1.37
N SER A 272 -7.91 9.58 -1.46
CA SER A 272 -7.97 8.22 -0.94
C SER A 272 -7.89 8.17 0.60
N ILE A 273 -6.94 8.86 1.20
CA ILE A 273 -6.81 8.92 2.67
C ILE A 273 -7.98 9.66 3.30
N GLY A 274 -8.44 10.76 2.70
CA GLY A 274 -9.57 11.54 3.19
C GLY A 274 -10.89 10.75 3.16
N SER A 275 -11.18 10.05 2.07
CA SER A 275 -12.37 9.20 1.98
C SER A 275 -12.29 8.02 2.97
N ALA A 276 -11.14 7.37 3.10
CA ALA A 276 -10.95 6.30 4.07
C ALA A 276 -11.10 6.80 5.52
N CYS A 277 -10.55 7.97 5.84
CA CYS A 277 -10.70 8.61 7.15
C CYS A 277 -12.18 8.86 7.49
N ALA A 278 -12.93 9.42 6.53
CA ALA A 278 -14.36 9.67 6.71
C ALA A 278 -15.14 8.36 6.97
N LEU A 279 -14.85 7.30 6.21
CA LEU A 279 -15.50 6.00 6.38
C LEU A 279 -15.09 5.32 7.71
N TYR A 280 -13.84 5.42 8.13
CA TYR A 280 -13.38 4.88 9.42
C TYR A 280 -14.02 5.61 10.60
N ILE A 281 -14.15 6.93 10.54
CA ILE A 281 -14.84 7.72 11.58
C ILE A 281 -16.31 7.36 11.59
N LEU A 282 -16.98 7.30 10.42
CA LEU A 282 -18.40 6.97 10.32
C LEU A 282 -18.69 5.58 10.89
N THR A 283 -17.99 4.54 10.42
CA THR A 283 -18.19 3.16 10.89
C THR A 283 -17.73 2.97 12.32
N GLY A 284 -16.64 3.64 12.73
CA GLY A 284 -16.12 3.62 14.08
C GLY A 284 -17.16 4.17 15.08
N ILE A 285 -17.72 5.36 14.81
CA ILE A 285 -18.71 5.99 15.69
C ILE A 285 -20.01 5.19 15.69
N THR A 286 -20.60 4.90 14.52
CA THR A 286 -21.90 4.22 14.45
C THR A 286 -21.85 2.81 15.03
N GLY A 287 -20.74 2.07 14.75
CA GLY A 287 -20.53 0.74 15.31
C GLY A 287 -20.29 0.78 16.82
N TYR A 288 -19.51 1.73 17.32
CA TYR A 288 -19.29 1.88 18.76
C TYR A 288 -20.57 2.32 19.48
N LEU A 289 -21.35 3.22 18.90
CA LEU A 289 -22.63 3.63 19.47
C LEU A 289 -23.69 2.51 19.44
N SER A 290 -23.55 1.52 18.57
CA SER A 290 -24.44 0.36 18.52
C SER A 290 -24.23 -0.59 19.71
N TYR A 291 -23.00 -0.88 20.09
CA TYR A 291 -22.68 -1.88 21.11
C TYR A 291 -21.96 -1.33 22.35
N GLY A 292 -21.47 -0.08 22.31
CA GLY A 292 -20.68 0.50 23.41
C GLY A 292 -19.43 -0.33 23.70
N ASP A 293 -19.08 -0.46 24.96
CA ASP A 293 -17.90 -1.20 25.42
C ASP A 293 -18.00 -2.72 25.24
N ASN A 294 -19.18 -3.25 24.92
CA ASN A 294 -19.38 -4.68 24.62
C ASN A 294 -18.90 -5.07 23.21
N ILE A 295 -18.43 -4.11 22.40
CA ILE A 295 -17.98 -4.34 21.04
C ILE A 295 -16.77 -5.27 20.97
N THR A 296 -16.79 -6.20 20.01
CA THR A 296 -15.67 -7.12 19.73
C THR A 296 -14.84 -6.66 18.53
N GLY A 297 -13.72 -7.32 18.28
CA GLY A 297 -12.77 -6.97 17.19
C GLY A 297 -13.32 -7.09 15.77
N ASN A 298 -14.50 -7.70 15.59
CA ASN A 298 -15.20 -7.79 14.30
C ASN A 298 -16.69 -7.48 14.49
N ILE A 299 -17.08 -6.24 14.17
CA ILE A 299 -18.44 -5.77 14.36
C ILE A 299 -19.51 -6.58 13.60
N VAL A 300 -19.19 -7.07 12.39
CA VAL A 300 -20.15 -7.79 11.54
C VAL A 300 -20.55 -9.13 12.16
N ASN A 301 -19.68 -9.68 12.98
CA ASN A 301 -19.97 -10.91 13.71
C ASN A 301 -21.02 -10.73 14.81
N MET A 302 -21.21 -9.51 15.31
CA MET A 302 -22.11 -9.21 16.41
C MET A 302 -23.56 -8.98 15.98
N TYR A 303 -23.80 -8.55 14.75
CA TYR A 303 -25.16 -8.26 14.29
C TYR A 303 -26.07 -9.49 14.34
N PRO A 304 -27.38 -9.33 14.61
CA PRO A 304 -28.32 -10.43 14.66
C PRO A 304 -28.42 -11.17 13.32
N ALA A 305 -28.87 -12.43 13.38
CA ALA A 305 -29.08 -13.28 12.21
C ALA A 305 -30.29 -12.79 11.42
N ALA A 306 -30.08 -11.80 10.56
CA ALA A 306 -31.05 -11.28 9.60
C ALA A 306 -30.50 -11.44 8.18
N ALA A 307 -31.37 -11.49 7.17
CA ALA A 307 -30.94 -11.66 5.77
C ALA A 307 -29.89 -10.62 5.34
N ALA A 308 -30.08 -9.35 5.72
CA ALA A 308 -29.11 -8.29 5.42
C ALA A 308 -27.73 -8.53 6.06
N SER A 309 -27.69 -8.89 7.34
CA SER A 309 -26.43 -9.18 8.04
C SER A 309 -25.77 -10.43 7.47
N THR A 310 -26.54 -11.46 7.11
CA THR A 310 -26.03 -12.70 6.49
C THR A 310 -25.42 -12.45 5.12
N ILE A 311 -26.07 -11.66 4.28
CA ILE A 311 -25.55 -11.23 2.97
C ILE A 311 -24.26 -10.42 3.17
N GLY A 312 -24.23 -9.51 4.15
CA GLY A 312 -23.04 -8.73 4.47
C GLY A 312 -21.83 -9.59 4.89
N ARG A 313 -22.08 -10.59 5.75
CA ARG A 313 -21.05 -11.58 6.15
C ARG A 313 -20.54 -12.34 4.95
N LEU A 314 -21.43 -12.86 4.11
CA LEU A 314 -21.03 -13.60 2.90
C LEU A 314 -20.22 -12.72 1.94
N ALA A 315 -20.63 -11.46 1.73
CA ALA A 315 -19.91 -10.51 0.88
C ALA A 315 -18.48 -10.26 1.40
N ILE A 316 -18.30 -10.12 2.72
CA ILE A 316 -16.96 -9.97 3.32
C ILE A 316 -16.14 -11.26 3.17
N VAL A 317 -16.74 -12.43 3.36
CA VAL A 317 -16.05 -13.73 3.16
C VAL A 317 -15.55 -13.86 1.71
N ILE A 318 -16.38 -13.54 0.72
CA ILE A 318 -15.99 -13.56 -0.69
C ILE A 318 -14.86 -12.55 -0.96
N LEU A 319 -14.97 -11.34 -0.42
CA LEU A 319 -13.96 -10.31 -0.52
C LEU A 319 -12.60 -10.82 -0.03
N VAL A 320 -12.52 -11.33 1.20
CA VAL A 320 -11.24 -11.74 1.81
C VAL A 320 -10.70 -13.03 1.19
N MET A 321 -11.55 -13.93 0.72
CA MET A 321 -11.16 -15.13 -0.01
C MET A 321 -10.37 -14.80 -1.28
N PHE A 322 -10.85 -13.86 -2.09
CA PHE A 322 -10.15 -13.42 -3.29
C PHE A 322 -8.98 -12.47 -2.99
N SER A 323 -8.99 -11.80 -1.85
CA SER A 323 -7.90 -10.92 -1.43
C SER A 323 -6.71 -11.67 -0.84
N TYR A 324 -6.89 -12.89 -0.36
CA TYR A 324 -5.81 -13.71 0.22
C TYR A 324 -4.65 -13.96 -0.78
N PRO A 325 -4.87 -14.43 -2.02
CA PRO A 325 -3.80 -14.62 -2.99
C PRO A 325 -3.04 -13.31 -3.30
N LEU A 326 -3.73 -12.15 -3.28
CA LEU A 326 -3.14 -10.84 -3.49
C LEU A 326 -2.13 -10.46 -2.39
N GLN A 327 -2.25 -11.02 -1.19
CA GLN A 327 -1.27 -10.85 -0.12
C GLN A 327 -0.15 -11.88 -0.17
N ILE A 328 -0.44 -13.12 -0.52
CA ILE A 328 0.58 -14.17 -0.65
C ILE A 328 1.58 -13.84 -1.77
N HIS A 329 1.15 -13.20 -2.85
CA HIS A 329 2.01 -12.87 -3.97
C HIS A 329 3.16 -11.92 -3.57
N PRO A 330 2.95 -10.71 -3.00
CA PRO A 330 4.02 -9.85 -2.54
C PRO A 330 4.81 -10.46 -1.37
N CYS A 331 4.16 -11.21 -0.47
CA CYS A 331 4.83 -11.91 0.62
C CYS A 331 5.88 -12.88 0.09
N ARG A 332 5.53 -13.69 -0.90
CA ARG A 332 6.45 -14.63 -1.56
C ARG A 332 7.60 -13.91 -2.24
N ALA A 333 7.32 -12.81 -2.96
CA ALA A 333 8.36 -12.03 -3.63
C ALA A 333 9.36 -11.44 -2.62
N SER A 334 8.89 -10.93 -1.51
CA SER A 334 9.74 -10.37 -0.45
C SER A 334 10.57 -11.44 0.26
N ILE A 335 10.01 -12.63 0.52
CA ILE A 335 10.77 -13.74 1.08
C ILE A 335 11.85 -14.22 0.09
N ASP A 336 11.52 -14.33 -1.19
CA ASP A 336 12.50 -14.68 -2.21
C ASP A 336 13.65 -13.66 -2.28
N ALA A 337 13.34 -12.35 -2.16
CA ALA A 337 14.33 -11.29 -2.09
C ALA A 337 15.24 -11.44 -0.85
N CYS A 338 14.64 -11.70 0.33
CA CYS A 338 15.41 -11.97 1.56
C CYS A 338 16.36 -13.18 1.40
N LEU A 339 15.88 -14.27 0.79
CA LEU A 339 16.70 -15.48 0.59
C LEU A 339 17.81 -15.31 -0.45
N LYS A 340 17.64 -14.38 -1.39
CA LYS A 340 18.66 -14.04 -2.42
C LYS A 340 19.65 -12.97 -1.95
N TRP A 341 19.35 -12.31 -0.83
CA TRP A 341 20.15 -11.20 -0.35
C TRP A 341 21.60 -11.61 -0.08
N ARG A 342 22.54 -10.77 -0.53
CA ARG A 342 23.97 -10.90 -0.24
C ARG A 342 24.51 -9.53 0.15
N PRO A 343 25.35 -9.41 1.19
CA PRO A 343 25.94 -8.14 1.58
C PRO A 343 26.82 -7.61 0.44
N GLN A 344 26.59 -6.36 0.05
CA GLN A 344 27.44 -5.69 -0.91
C GLN A 344 28.72 -5.24 -0.18
N ARG A 345 29.86 -5.86 -0.50
CA ARG A 345 31.18 -5.35 -0.11
C ARG A 345 31.47 -4.13 -0.96
N ARG A 346 31.72 -2.96 -0.36
CA ARG A 346 32.31 -1.83 -1.08
C ARG A 346 33.64 -2.29 -1.64
N PRO A 347 33.95 -2.10 -2.95
CA PRO A 347 35.29 -2.28 -3.45
C PRO A 347 36.19 -1.29 -2.69
N GLN A 348 37.15 -1.79 -1.93
CA GLN A 348 38.24 -0.98 -1.38
C GLN A 348 39.16 -0.65 -2.54
N GLY A 349 39.25 0.64 -2.89
CA GLY A 349 40.25 1.17 -3.80
C GLY A 349 39.83 1.25 -5.26
N GLU A 350 39.21 2.38 -5.58
CA GLU A 350 39.43 3.06 -6.88
C GLU A 350 38.94 4.50 -6.71
N ASP A 351 39.88 5.38 -6.39
CA ASP A 351 39.77 6.82 -6.58
C ASP A 351 39.81 7.13 -8.09
N SER A 352 38.74 6.89 -8.79
CA SER A 352 38.46 7.49 -10.09
C SER A 352 36.97 7.38 -10.40
N PRO A 353 36.27 8.48 -10.62
CA PRO A 353 34.88 8.41 -11.07
C PRO A 353 34.87 8.04 -12.55
N SER A 354 35.03 6.74 -12.84
CA SER A 354 34.84 6.23 -14.18
C SER A 354 33.39 6.42 -14.61
N ARG A 355 33.21 7.28 -15.60
CA ARG A 355 31.95 7.74 -16.19
C ARG A 355 31.01 6.60 -16.66
N ASN A 356 31.55 5.36 -16.70
CA ASN A 356 30.83 4.18 -17.21
C ASN A 356 30.12 3.36 -16.13
N THR A 357 30.44 3.53 -14.84
CA THR A 357 29.85 2.70 -13.76
C THR A 357 28.43 3.14 -13.38
N LEU A 358 28.02 4.36 -13.72
CA LEU A 358 26.68 4.91 -13.43
C LEU A 358 25.61 4.44 -14.43
N ILE A 359 26.01 3.83 -15.56
CA ILE A 359 25.12 3.25 -16.55
C ILE A 359 25.07 1.72 -16.46
N ALA A 360 26.05 1.10 -15.79
CA ALA A 360 26.19 -0.35 -15.66
C ALA A 360 25.40 -0.97 -14.48
N GLY A 361 24.68 -0.17 -13.69
CA GLY A 361 24.00 -0.61 -12.48
C GLY A 361 22.67 -1.36 -12.68
N ALA A 362 22.10 -1.34 -13.87
CA ALA A 362 21.00 -2.23 -14.25
C ALA A 362 21.29 -2.76 -15.65
N PRO A 363 21.38 -4.07 -15.86
CA PRO A 363 21.47 -4.62 -17.21
C PRO A 363 20.20 -4.20 -17.97
N ARG A 364 20.35 -3.28 -18.92
CA ARG A 364 19.31 -2.94 -19.87
C ARG A 364 18.83 -4.23 -20.54
N GLY A 365 17.64 -4.71 -20.20
CA GLY A 365 17.00 -5.82 -20.89
C GLY A 365 16.98 -7.17 -20.18
N SER A 366 17.47 -7.32 -18.95
CA SER A 366 17.14 -8.52 -18.19
C SER A 366 15.69 -8.41 -17.73
N LYS A 367 14.80 -9.19 -18.37
CA LYS A 367 13.47 -9.48 -17.80
C LYS A 367 13.68 -9.83 -16.33
N PRO A 368 12.79 -9.38 -15.41
CA PRO A 368 12.85 -9.82 -14.02
C PRO A 368 13.01 -11.34 -14.04
N GLN A 369 14.10 -11.85 -13.45
CA GLN A 369 14.36 -13.28 -13.46
C GLN A 369 13.22 -13.95 -12.71
N GLU A 370 12.32 -14.60 -13.45
CA GLU A 370 11.19 -15.32 -12.87
C GLU A 370 11.72 -16.34 -11.88
N MET A 371 11.03 -16.44 -10.75
CA MET A 371 11.35 -17.41 -9.72
C MET A 371 11.22 -18.82 -10.30
N GLY A 372 12.25 -19.67 -10.14
CA GLY A 372 12.20 -21.06 -10.58
C GLY A 372 11.01 -21.82 -9.99
N ASP A 373 10.44 -22.76 -10.74
CA ASP A 373 9.17 -23.45 -10.40
C ASP A 373 9.21 -24.12 -9.03
N LEU A 374 10.29 -24.83 -8.72
CA LEU A 374 10.44 -25.50 -7.44
C LEU A 374 10.48 -24.49 -6.27
N ARG A 375 11.24 -23.41 -6.43
CA ARG A 375 11.36 -22.38 -5.39
C ARG A 375 10.05 -21.64 -5.18
N PHE A 376 9.34 -21.34 -6.25
CA PHE A 376 8.00 -20.78 -6.21
C PHE A 376 7.03 -21.71 -5.45
N ALA A 377 7.02 -23.00 -5.77
CA ALA A 377 6.16 -23.98 -5.11
C ALA A 377 6.49 -24.13 -3.62
N VAL A 378 7.77 -24.26 -3.26
CA VAL A 378 8.20 -24.43 -1.87
C VAL A 378 7.83 -23.21 -1.02
N ILE A 379 8.19 -21.99 -1.44
CA ILE A 379 7.88 -20.78 -0.67
C ILE A 379 6.37 -20.60 -0.53
N SER A 380 5.59 -20.84 -1.61
CA SER A 380 4.13 -20.73 -1.57
C SER A 380 3.53 -21.74 -0.59
N THR A 381 3.95 -23.00 -0.65
CA THR A 381 3.46 -24.05 0.25
C THR A 381 3.77 -23.72 1.71
N VAL A 382 5.01 -23.33 2.02
CA VAL A 382 5.41 -22.95 3.38
C VAL A 382 4.57 -21.78 3.91
N LEU A 383 4.37 -20.74 3.10
CA LEU A 383 3.55 -19.59 3.50
C LEU A 383 2.09 -19.95 3.76
N ILE A 384 1.50 -20.77 2.88
CA ILE A 384 0.11 -21.20 2.99
C ILE A 384 -0.06 -22.06 4.24
N VAL A 385 0.83 -23.05 4.46
CA VAL A 385 0.78 -23.91 5.64
C VAL A 385 0.96 -23.11 6.94
N LEU A 386 1.93 -22.21 6.99
CA LEU A 386 2.15 -21.36 8.17
C LEU A 386 0.96 -20.44 8.44
N SER A 387 0.37 -19.83 7.41
CA SER A 387 -0.81 -18.98 7.60
C SER A 387 -2.04 -19.77 8.05
N PHE A 388 -2.21 -21.00 7.56
CA PHE A 388 -3.26 -21.90 8.00
C PHE A 388 -3.07 -22.26 9.48
N ILE A 389 -1.89 -22.75 9.89
CA ILE A 389 -1.59 -23.11 11.27
C ILE A 389 -1.81 -21.90 12.20
N THR A 390 -1.33 -20.71 11.79
CA THR A 390 -1.52 -19.50 12.58
C THR A 390 -3.00 -19.15 12.72
N ALA A 391 -3.80 -19.21 11.66
CA ALA A 391 -5.23 -18.94 11.71
C ALA A 391 -6.02 -19.96 12.53
N MET A 392 -5.56 -21.22 12.58
CA MET A 392 -6.15 -22.26 13.42
C MET A 392 -5.87 -22.06 14.92
N THR A 393 -4.71 -21.53 15.26
CA THR A 393 -4.27 -21.34 16.66
C THR A 393 -4.66 -19.99 17.23
N VAL A 394 -4.70 -18.94 16.40
CA VAL A 394 -5.04 -17.57 16.82
C VAL A 394 -6.46 -17.24 16.37
N SER A 395 -7.33 -17.00 17.35
CA SER A 395 -8.74 -16.64 17.07
C SER A 395 -9.01 -15.13 17.06
N SER A 396 -8.14 -14.32 17.66
CA SER A 396 -8.38 -12.87 17.77
C SER A 396 -7.87 -12.12 16.56
N LEU A 397 -8.79 -11.62 15.74
CA LEU A 397 -8.51 -10.70 14.63
C LEU A 397 -7.75 -9.47 15.12
N GLU A 398 -8.21 -8.85 16.21
CA GLU A 398 -7.62 -7.63 16.78
C GLU A 398 -6.15 -7.82 17.15
N LYS A 399 -5.78 -8.95 17.78
CA LYS A 399 -4.39 -9.26 18.12
C LYS A 399 -3.52 -9.36 16.88
N VAL A 400 -3.96 -10.07 15.85
CA VAL A 400 -3.19 -10.18 14.59
C VAL A 400 -2.98 -8.79 13.97
N LEU A 401 -4.05 -7.99 13.86
CA LEU A 401 -3.96 -6.63 13.32
C LEU A 401 -3.04 -5.73 14.15
N ALA A 402 -3.04 -5.87 15.48
CA ALA A 402 -2.17 -5.11 16.37
C ALA A 402 -0.68 -5.46 16.17
N TYR A 403 -0.33 -6.73 16.07
CA TYR A 403 1.06 -7.14 15.81
C TYR A 403 1.53 -6.74 14.41
N VAL A 404 0.70 -6.91 13.39
CA VAL A 404 1.01 -6.50 12.01
C VAL A 404 1.12 -4.98 11.91
N GLY A 405 0.22 -4.27 12.60
CA GLY A 405 0.22 -2.81 12.70
C GLY A 405 1.47 -2.27 13.37
N SER A 406 1.86 -2.86 14.52
CA SER A 406 3.06 -2.46 15.26
C SER A 406 4.35 -2.70 14.48
N THR A 407 4.43 -3.73 13.65
CA THR A 407 5.66 -4.15 12.97
C THR A 407 5.68 -3.74 11.49
N GLY A 408 5.13 -4.58 10.63
CA GLY A 408 5.21 -4.42 9.17
C GLY A 408 4.54 -3.13 8.68
N SER A 409 3.34 -2.81 9.19
CA SER A 409 2.61 -1.61 8.77
C SER A 409 3.34 -0.32 9.16
N THR A 410 3.77 -0.21 10.42
CA THR A 410 4.53 0.96 10.90
C THR A 410 5.83 1.13 10.14
N THR A 411 6.52 0.04 9.83
CA THR A 411 7.76 0.08 9.03
C THR A 411 7.49 0.60 7.63
N ILE A 412 6.50 0.06 6.92
CA ILE A 412 6.22 0.43 5.53
C ILE A 412 5.61 1.83 5.41
N SER A 413 4.78 2.24 6.39
CA SER A 413 4.05 3.51 6.31
C SER A 413 4.86 4.71 6.81
N PHE A 414 5.75 4.52 7.78
CA PHE A 414 6.45 5.62 8.45
C PHE A 414 7.97 5.51 8.33
N ILE A 415 8.54 4.35 8.70
CA ILE A 415 10.00 4.23 8.80
C ILE A 415 10.64 4.27 7.41
N LEU A 416 10.17 3.43 6.48
CA LEU A 416 10.77 3.34 5.14
C LEU A 416 10.63 4.63 4.33
N PRO A 417 9.44 5.24 4.18
CA PRO A 417 9.31 6.48 3.44
C PRO A 417 10.17 7.61 4.03
N GLY A 418 10.22 7.68 5.38
CA GLY A 418 11.02 8.66 6.08
C GLY A 418 12.51 8.50 5.83
N LEU A 419 13.06 7.28 6.00
CA LEU A 419 14.47 6.98 5.77
C LEU A 419 14.87 7.15 4.30
N PHE A 420 14.05 6.67 3.36
CA PHE A 420 14.35 6.79 1.94
C PHE A 420 14.45 8.25 1.52
N TYR A 421 13.45 9.06 1.88
CA TYR A 421 13.47 10.48 1.51
C TYR A 421 14.63 11.21 2.20
N TYR A 422 14.86 10.97 3.49
CA TYR A 422 15.97 11.59 4.21
C TYR A 422 17.32 11.34 3.54
N LYS A 423 17.57 10.11 3.07
CA LYS A 423 18.84 9.73 2.45
C LYS A 423 18.98 10.20 1.00
N ILE A 424 17.90 10.04 0.21
CA ILE A 424 17.94 10.36 -1.22
C ILE A 424 17.96 11.87 -1.48
N SER A 425 17.35 12.66 -0.59
CA SER A 425 17.32 14.13 -0.64
C SER A 425 18.54 14.80 0.00
N ASP A 426 19.60 14.04 0.28
CA ASP A 426 20.86 14.58 0.81
C ASP A 426 21.47 15.57 -0.19
N PRO A 427 21.74 16.85 0.19
CA PRO A 427 22.33 17.86 -0.69
C PRO A 427 23.64 17.40 -1.35
N ASP A 428 24.44 16.58 -0.66
CA ASP A 428 25.71 16.06 -1.14
C ASP A 428 25.55 14.85 -2.07
N SER A 429 24.31 14.35 -2.22
CA SER A 429 24.02 13.23 -3.11
C SER A 429 24.05 13.64 -4.58
N ALA A 430 24.83 12.95 -5.40
CA ALA A 430 24.88 13.18 -6.84
C ALA A 430 23.51 13.00 -7.53
N HIS A 431 22.65 12.16 -6.99
CA HIS A 431 21.27 11.97 -7.48
C HIS A 431 20.41 13.19 -7.19
N HIS A 432 20.54 13.78 -5.99
CA HIS A 432 19.79 15.00 -5.62
C HIS A 432 20.24 16.20 -6.44
N GLN A 433 21.56 16.40 -6.60
CA GLN A 433 22.11 17.49 -7.38
C GLN A 433 21.67 17.46 -8.85
N ARG A 434 21.57 16.26 -9.45
CA ARG A 434 21.05 16.10 -10.82
C ARG A 434 19.58 16.48 -10.91
N LEU A 435 18.75 15.97 -9.99
CA LEU A 435 17.29 16.27 -9.97
C LEU A 435 17.05 17.77 -9.79
N VAL A 436 17.79 18.41 -8.88
CA VAL A 436 17.68 19.86 -8.64
C VAL A 436 18.07 20.65 -9.88
N LYS A 437 19.16 20.25 -10.56
CA LYS A 437 19.60 20.90 -11.80
C LYS A 437 18.57 20.73 -12.92
N ASP A 438 18.02 19.52 -13.10
CA ASP A 438 16.99 19.28 -14.11
C ASP A 438 15.71 20.10 -13.81
N GLU A 439 15.31 20.26 -12.53
CA GLU A 439 14.18 21.11 -12.11
C GLU A 439 14.48 22.62 -12.33
N ASP A 440 15.69 23.08 -12.06
CA ASP A 440 16.10 24.46 -12.25
C ASP A 440 16.18 24.82 -13.75
N ASP A 441 16.71 23.90 -14.59
CA ASP A 441 16.77 24.07 -16.05
C ASP A 441 15.36 24.13 -16.68
N GLU A 442 14.36 23.39 -16.14
CA GLU A 442 12.95 23.42 -16.61
C GLU A 442 12.28 24.75 -16.24
N ASP A 443 12.54 25.29 -15.04
CA ASP A 443 11.97 26.58 -14.59
C ASP A 443 12.58 27.78 -15.35
N GLU A 444 13.87 27.75 -15.68
CA GLU A 444 14.55 28.81 -16.45
C GLU A 444 14.01 28.92 -17.89
N PHE A 445 13.63 27.79 -18.49
CA PHE A 445 12.97 27.73 -19.80
C PHE A 445 11.52 28.26 -19.80
N GLY A 446 10.82 28.14 -18.64
CA GLY A 446 9.43 28.57 -18.48
C GLY A 446 9.25 30.05 -18.13
N SER A 447 10.32 30.71 -17.66
CA SER A 447 10.25 32.08 -17.11
C SER A 447 11.13 33.10 -17.84
N ALA A 448 11.35 32.93 -19.13
CA ALA A 448 12.22 33.84 -19.94
C ALA A 448 11.82 35.32 -19.94
N ASP A 449 10.68 35.68 -19.31
CA ASP A 449 10.13 37.04 -19.30
C ASP A 449 10.03 37.68 -17.89
N ALA A 450 10.61 37.10 -16.82
CA ALA A 450 10.49 37.66 -15.46
C ALA A 450 11.83 38.12 -14.89
N GLU A 451 11.84 39.39 -14.46
CA GLU A 451 13.00 40.12 -13.96
C GLU A 451 13.78 39.42 -12.83
N GLY A 452 15.12 39.46 -12.90
CA GLY A 452 16.08 38.67 -12.10
C GLY A 452 16.07 38.85 -10.58
N TYR A 453 15.29 39.76 -9.97
CA TYR A 453 15.19 39.94 -8.52
C TYR A 453 14.22 38.96 -7.85
N VAL A 454 13.20 38.46 -8.56
CA VAL A 454 12.20 37.52 -8.03
C VAL A 454 12.76 36.11 -7.97
N MET A 455 13.77 35.78 -8.79
CA MET A 455 14.38 34.44 -8.85
C MET A 455 15.21 34.07 -7.61
N SER A 456 15.91 35.04 -6.99
CA SER A 456 16.76 34.77 -5.79
C SER A 456 15.93 34.35 -4.58
N ASP A 457 14.81 35.03 -4.31
CA ASP A 457 13.96 34.72 -3.16
C ASP A 457 13.15 33.41 -3.35
N ALA A 458 12.73 33.11 -4.57
CA ALA A 458 12.06 31.89 -4.92
C ALA A 458 13.00 30.67 -4.72
N HIS A 459 14.26 30.78 -5.15
CA HIS A 459 15.28 29.73 -4.97
C HIS A 459 15.61 29.47 -3.49
N LYS A 460 15.78 30.55 -2.69
CA LYS A 460 16.02 30.45 -1.24
C LYS A 460 14.84 29.82 -0.50
N SER A 461 13.61 30.20 -0.85
CA SER A 461 12.38 29.60 -0.31
C SER A 461 12.27 28.12 -0.67
N ARG A 462 12.63 27.71 -1.89
CA ARG A 462 12.59 26.34 -2.36
C ARG A 462 13.62 25.46 -1.62
N ASN A 463 14.84 25.96 -1.41
CA ASN A 463 15.88 25.24 -0.67
C ASN A 463 15.51 25.07 0.81
N TRP A 464 14.91 26.07 1.44
CA TRP A 464 14.39 25.98 2.80
C TRP A 464 13.29 24.93 2.93
N ARG A 465 12.33 24.90 1.99
CA ARG A 465 11.26 23.89 1.96
C ARG A 465 11.80 22.47 1.77
N ARG A 466 12.81 22.27 0.91
CA ARG A 466 13.49 20.98 0.72
C ARG A 466 14.20 20.53 2.01
N GLY A 467 14.90 21.45 2.70
CA GLY A 467 15.53 21.17 3.99
C GLY A 467 14.53 20.80 5.08
N LEU A 468 13.42 21.55 5.18
CA LEU A 468 12.35 21.26 6.14
C LEU A 468 11.73 19.88 5.87
N LEU A 469 11.43 19.56 4.61
CA LEU A 469 10.84 18.26 4.25
C LEU A 469 11.78 17.10 4.59
N ARG A 470 13.09 17.29 4.42
CA ARG A 470 14.11 16.30 4.83
C ARG A 470 14.10 16.08 6.35
N GLN A 471 14.00 17.12 7.16
CA GLN A 471 13.90 16.99 8.62
C GLN A 471 12.58 16.34 9.05
N LEU A 472 11.47 16.72 8.45
CA LEU A 472 10.16 16.09 8.70
C LEU A 472 10.14 14.61 8.31
N SER A 473 10.87 14.22 7.26
CA SER A 473 10.98 12.81 6.87
C SER A 473 11.74 11.99 7.91
N LEU A 474 12.81 12.54 8.48
CA LEU A 474 13.53 11.90 9.60
C LEU A 474 12.64 11.82 10.85
N ALA A 475 11.90 12.88 11.15
CA ALA A 475 10.96 12.90 12.27
C ALA A 475 9.88 11.83 12.11
N LEU A 476 9.36 11.61 10.89
CA LEU A 476 8.42 10.53 10.60
C LEU A 476 9.04 9.14 10.84
N ALA A 477 10.30 8.93 10.43
CA ALA A 477 11.00 7.66 10.66
C ALA A 477 11.21 7.39 12.15
N ILE A 478 11.62 8.40 12.93
CA ILE A 478 11.78 8.30 14.38
C ILE A 478 10.41 8.04 15.04
N TYR A 479 9.38 8.78 14.65
CA TYR A 479 8.01 8.56 15.12
C TYR A 479 7.57 7.11 14.88
N GLY A 480 7.78 6.59 13.66
CA GLY A 480 7.48 5.20 13.34
C GLY A 480 8.25 4.20 14.23
N ALA A 481 9.55 4.43 14.48
CA ALA A 481 10.35 3.57 15.34
C ALA A 481 9.82 3.59 16.80
N CYS A 482 9.48 4.77 17.32
CA CYS A 482 8.88 4.91 18.66
C CYS A 482 7.53 4.19 18.76
N VAL A 483 6.65 4.37 17.75
CA VAL A 483 5.35 3.69 17.70
C VAL A 483 5.55 2.17 17.64
N MET A 484 6.45 1.68 16.80
CA MET A 484 6.75 0.26 16.69
C MET A 484 7.16 -0.35 18.03
N VAL A 485 8.14 0.24 18.71
CA VAL A 485 8.66 -0.28 19.98
C VAL A 485 7.60 -0.20 21.08
N THR A 486 6.97 0.96 21.25
CA THR A 486 5.98 1.19 22.31
C THR A 486 4.78 0.26 22.16
N CYS A 487 4.22 0.17 20.94
CA CYS A 487 3.05 -0.68 20.71
C CYS A 487 3.38 -2.16 20.77
N LEU A 488 4.56 -2.58 20.29
CA LEU A 488 4.99 -3.97 20.37
C LEU A 488 5.18 -4.41 21.81
N VAL A 489 5.86 -3.60 22.63
CA VAL A 489 6.04 -3.85 24.08
C VAL A 489 4.68 -3.91 24.77
N THR A 490 3.78 -2.95 24.50
CA THR A 490 2.45 -2.91 25.09
C THR A 490 1.64 -4.18 24.75
N ASN A 491 1.59 -4.59 23.49
CA ASN A 491 0.82 -5.75 23.07
C ASN A 491 1.41 -7.09 23.54
N THR A 492 2.74 -7.16 23.71
CA THR A 492 3.41 -8.41 24.10
C THR A 492 3.43 -8.60 25.62
N PHE A 493 3.71 -7.55 26.38
CA PHE A 493 3.96 -7.68 27.80
C PHE A 493 2.84 -7.11 28.68
N LEU A 494 2.28 -5.94 28.31
CA LEU A 494 1.32 -5.26 29.17
C LEU A 494 -0.11 -5.77 29.02
N VAL A 495 -0.52 -6.12 27.80
CA VAL A 495 -1.86 -6.71 27.54
C VAL A 495 -1.94 -8.15 28.04
N ALA A 496 -0.81 -8.88 28.08
CA ALA A 496 -0.78 -10.24 28.61
C ALA A 496 -0.78 -10.30 30.16
N ALA A 497 -0.46 -9.17 30.81
CA ALA A 497 -0.41 -9.05 32.28
C ALA A 497 -1.73 -8.56 32.90
N HIS A 498 -2.68 -8.11 32.09
CA HIS A 498 -4.03 -7.70 32.45
C HIS A 498 -5.08 -8.62 31.82
#